data_df5043005cd1a671a1b33330a8653e31
#
_entry.id   df5043005cd1a671a1b33330a8653e31
#
_cell.length_a   1.000
_cell.length_b   1.000
_cell.length_c   1.000
_cell.angle_alpha   90.00
_cell.angle_beta   90.00
_cell.angle_gamma   90.00
#
_symmetry.space_group_name_H-M   'P 1'
#
loop_
_entity.id
_entity.type
_entity.pdbx_description
1 polymer ?
#
loop_
_entity_poly.entity_id
_entity_poly.type
_entity_poly.pdbx_seq_one_letter_code
_entity_poly.pdbx_strand_id
1 'polypeptide(L)'
;MPRIELVIGDITAEHVDAIVNAANSSLLGGGGVDGAIHRAGGPSILAECRELRATTLPDGLPVGEAVATGAGRLHARWVVHTVGPVWPGPGAEADARRELLRGAYRTSLGLAARLGAASVALPAVSAGVYGWPADDAAAVALATAEETDAAPGT
;
A
#
# COMPACT_ATOMS: atom_id res chain seq x y z
N MET A 1 0.15 -6.77 20.73
CA MET A 1 0.12 -5.33 20.35
C MET A 1 1.11 -5.09 19.22
N PRO A 2 0.69 -4.58 18.05
CA PRO A 2 1.68 -4.15 17.11
C PRO A 2 2.44 -2.95 17.66
N ARG A 3 3.71 -2.94 17.41
CA ARG A 3 4.55 -1.80 17.70
C ARG A 3 4.58 -0.93 16.44
N ILE A 4 4.18 0.33 16.57
CA ILE A 4 4.17 1.27 15.46
C ILE A 4 5.38 2.19 15.59
N GLU A 5 6.21 2.22 14.54
CA GLU A 5 7.36 3.11 14.46
C GLU A 5 7.18 4.06 13.28
N LEU A 6 7.40 5.35 13.52
CA LEU A 6 7.47 6.34 12.46
C LEU A 6 8.92 6.44 12.00
N VAL A 7 9.16 6.16 10.72
CA VAL A 7 10.51 6.12 10.15
C VAL A 7 10.58 7.09 8.97
N ILE A 8 11.64 7.88 8.93
CA ILE A 8 11.97 8.71 7.77
C ILE A 8 13.07 7.97 7.02
N GLY A 9 12.80 7.62 5.75
CA GLY A 9 13.79 6.91 4.95
C GLY A 9 13.18 6.22 3.75
N ASP A 10 13.97 5.35 3.15
CA ASP A 10 13.61 4.60 1.96
C ASP A 10 12.91 3.31 2.34
N ILE A 11 11.62 3.18 1.97
CA ILE A 11 10.84 1.98 2.27
C ILE A 11 11.44 0.71 1.63
N THR A 12 12.17 0.86 0.51
CA THR A 12 12.81 -0.28 -0.17
C THR A 12 14.01 -0.83 0.59
N ALA A 13 14.51 -0.11 1.58
CA ALA A 13 15.61 -0.57 2.44
C ALA A 13 15.11 -1.26 3.71
N GLU A 14 13.80 -1.27 3.97
CA GLU A 14 13.25 -1.88 5.17
C GLU A 14 13.30 -3.41 5.12
N HIS A 15 13.59 -4.01 6.26
CA HIS A 15 13.59 -5.46 6.46
C HIS A 15 12.30 -5.83 7.20
N VAL A 16 11.27 -6.20 6.46
CA VAL A 16 9.94 -6.53 6.98
C VAL A 16 9.35 -7.69 6.20
N ASP A 17 8.27 -8.28 6.69
CA ASP A 17 7.62 -9.37 5.97
C ASP A 17 6.85 -8.86 4.75
N ALA A 18 6.16 -7.73 4.87
CA ALA A 18 5.41 -7.16 3.77
C ALA A 18 5.68 -5.66 3.62
N ILE A 19 5.85 -5.21 2.39
CA ILE A 19 5.96 -3.79 2.05
C ILE A 19 4.69 -3.44 1.29
N VAL A 20 3.98 -2.41 1.75
CA VAL A 20 2.81 -1.89 1.04
C VAL A 20 3.28 -0.92 -0.03
N ASN A 21 2.79 -1.11 -1.25
CA ASN A 21 3.09 -0.27 -2.39
C ASN A 21 1.90 0.64 -2.70
N ALA A 22 2.16 1.92 -2.87
CA ALA A 22 1.18 2.88 -3.35
C ALA A 22 1.14 2.81 -4.89
N ALA A 23 0.38 1.85 -5.41
CA ALA A 23 0.29 1.57 -6.83
C ALA A 23 -0.77 2.45 -7.51
N ASN A 24 -0.82 2.40 -8.82
CA ASN A 24 -1.96 2.86 -9.59
C ASN A 24 -2.82 1.65 -10.02
N SER A 25 -4.01 1.92 -10.54
CA SER A 25 -4.94 0.84 -10.91
C SER A 25 -4.41 -0.10 -11.97
N SER A 26 -3.48 0.35 -12.82
CA SER A 26 -2.90 -0.51 -13.86
C SER A 26 -1.99 -1.59 -13.30
N LEU A 27 -1.39 -1.38 -12.12
CA LEU A 27 -0.37 -2.25 -11.51
C LEU A 27 0.93 -2.36 -12.35
N LEU A 28 1.07 -1.58 -13.39
CA LEU A 28 2.17 -1.72 -14.35
C LEU A 28 3.35 -0.78 -14.09
N GLY A 29 3.43 -0.27 -12.86
CA GLY A 29 4.50 0.63 -12.45
C GLY A 29 4.11 2.10 -12.60
N GLY A 30 4.98 2.95 -12.11
CA GLY A 30 4.78 4.40 -12.12
C GLY A 30 5.94 5.10 -11.47
N GLY A 31 5.71 6.32 -10.98
CA GLY A 31 6.72 7.10 -10.28
C GLY A 31 6.66 6.95 -8.77
N GLY A 32 7.43 7.74 -8.06
CA GLY A 32 7.44 7.76 -6.60
C GLY A 32 7.77 6.42 -5.97
N VAL A 33 7.03 6.06 -4.92
CA VAL A 33 7.22 4.80 -4.19
C VAL A 33 7.04 3.59 -5.10
N ASP A 34 6.03 3.61 -5.98
CA ASP A 34 5.77 2.52 -6.92
C ASP A 34 6.99 2.26 -7.81
N GLY A 35 7.53 3.31 -8.43
CA GLY A 35 8.74 3.19 -9.24
C GLY A 35 9.94 2.69 -8.45
N ALA A 36 10.13 3.18 -7.22
CA ALA A 36 11.23 2.76 -6.36
C ALA A 36 11.13 1.27 -5.99
N ILE A 37 9.94 0.79 -5.67
CA ILE A 37 9.71 -0.62 -5.32
C ILE A 37 10.00 -1.52 -6.53
N HIS A 38 9.52 -1.16 -7.71
CA HIS A 38 9.78 -1.94 -8.92
C HIS A 38 11.27 -1.96 -9.27
N ARG A 39 11.97 -0.83 -9.13
CA ARG A 39 13.42 -0.78 -9.41
C ARG A 39 14.22 -1.63 -8.43
N ALA A 40 13.94 -1.50 -7.13
CA ALA A 40 14.67 -2.23 -6.10
C ALA A 40 14.33 -3.72 -6.10
N GLY A 41 13.07 -4.07 -6.36
CA GLY A 41 12.61 -5.46 -6.35
C GLY A 41 12.97 -6.23 -7.62
N GLY A 42 13.20 -5.54 -8.71
CA GLY A 42 13.54 -6.16 -9.99
C GLY A 42 12.30 -6.58 -10.79
N PRO A 43 12.50 -7.18 -11.97
CA PRO A 43 11.42 -7.39 -12.95
C PRO A 43 10.38 -8.44 -12.56
N SER A 44 10.64 -9.29 -11.58
CA SER A 44 9.69 -10.34 -11.19
C SER A 44 8.39 -9.77 -10.61
N ILE A 45 8.45 -8.62 -9.92
CA ILE A 45 7.26 -7.97 -9.36
C ILE A 45 6.32 -7.54 -10.50
N LEU A 46 6.87 -6.86 -11.51
CA LEU A 46 6.09 -6.44 -12.67
C LEU A 46 5.51 -7.63 -13.43
N ALA A 47 6.26 -8.73 -13.56
CA ALA A 47 5.78 -9.94 -14.22
C ALA A 47 4.55 -10.51 -13.49
N GLU A 48 4.57 -10.57 -12.16
CA GLU A 48 3.42 -11.02 -11.37
C GLU A 48 2.24 -10.05 -11.50
N CYS A 49 2.49 -8.75 -11.52
CA CYS A 49 1.44 -7.75 -11.74
C CYS A 49 0.78 -7.92 -13.12
N ARG A 50 1.56 -8.18 -14.15
CA ARG A 50 1.04 -8.46 -15.50
C ARG A 50 0.17 -9.70 -15.51
N GLU A 51 0.57 -10.74 -14.78
CA GLU A 51 -0.22 -11.96 -14.66
C GLU A 51 -1.57 -11.68 -13.98
N LEU A 52 -1.58 -10.88 -12.92
CA LEU A 52 -2.82 -10.46 -12.27
C LEU A 52 -3.74 -9.71 -13.24
N ARG A 53 -3.16 -8.80 -14.06
CA ARG A 53 -3.92 -8.04 -15.06
C ARG A 53 -4.45 -8.93 -16.18
N ALA A 54 -3.78 -10.01 -16.47
CA ALA A 54 -4.21 -10.97 -17.52
C ALA A 54 -5.27 -11.94 -17.02
N THR A 55 -5.42 -12.12 -15.72
CA THR A 55 -6.30 -13.14 -15.12
C THR A 55 -7.40 -12.56 -14.26
N THR A 56 -7.10 -12.23 -12.99
CA THR A 56 -8.10 -11.83 -12.00
C THR A 56 -8.49 -10.36 -12.04
N LEU A 57 -7.64 -9.49 -12.59
CA LEU A 57 -7.83 -8.04 -12.59
C LEU A 57 -7.72 -7.44 -14.00
N PRO A 58 -8.55 -7.90 -14.96
CA PRO A 58 -8.43 -7.42 -16.35
C PRO A 58 -8.70 -5.92 -16.48
N ASP A 59 -9.49 -5.34 -15.59
CA ASP A 59 -9.82 -3.90 -15.60
C ASP A 59 -8.95 -3.09 -14.62
N GLY A 60 -7.99 -3.73 -13.96
CA GLY A 60 -7.13 -3.10 -12.99
C GLY A 60 -7.56 -3.30 -11.54
N LEU A 61 -6.78 -2.77 -10.61
CA LEU A 61 -7.06 -2.84 -9.17
C LEU A 61 -7.92 -1.64 -8.77
N PRO A 62 -9.13 -1.86 -8.23
CA PRO A 62 -9.97 -0.75 -7.78
C PRO A 62 -9.36 0.04 -6.62
N VAL A 63 -9.70 1.32 -6.53
CA VAL A 63 -9.31 2.18 -5.40
C VAL A 63 -9.82 1.58 -4.09
N GLY A 64 -8.95 1.54 -3.09
CA GLY A 64 -9.28 1.00 -1.76
C GLY A 64 -9.08 -0.51 -1.63
N GLU A 65 -8.72 -1.19 -2.69
CA GLU A 65 -8.45 -2.63 -2.66
C GLU A 65 -6.96 -2.94 -2.67
N ALA A 66 -6.60 -4.20 -2.43
CA ALA A 66 -5.20 -4.62 -2.37
C ALA A 66 -5.02 -6.03 -2.94
N VAL A 67 -3.85 -6.24 -3.55
CA VAL A 67 -3.41 -7.56 -4.01
C VAL A 67 -1.92 -7.75 -3.67
N ALA A 68 -1.49 -8.99 -3.54
CA ALA A 68 -0.11 -9.30 -3.18
C ALA A 68 0.65 -9.95 -4.33
N THR A 69 1.94 -9.63 -4.40
CA THR A 69 2.92 -10.34 -5.22
C THR A 69 4.10 -10.74 -4.34
N GLY A 70 5.02 -11.53 -4.89
CA GLY A 70 6.33 -11.68 -4.28
C GLY A 70 7.09 -10.36 -4.27
N ALA A 71 8.17 -10.30 -3.53
CA ALA A 71 8.93 -9.07 -3.33
C ALA A 71 10.23 -8.99 -4.14
N GLY A 72 10.51 -9.98 -4.97
CA GLY A 72 11.73 -9.99 -5.77
C GLY A 72 12.98 -9.88 -4.91
N ARG A 73 13.80 -8.86 -5.16
CA ARG A 73 15.06 -8.63 -4.44
C ARG A 73 14.91 -7.77 -3.18
N LEU A 74 13.71 -7.33 -2.85
CA LEU A 74 13.46 -6.56 -1.62
C LEU A 74 13.69 -7.44 -0.39
N HIS A 75 13.99 -6.80 0.74
CA HIS A 75 14.14 -7.48 2.03
C HIS A 75 12.77 -7.73 2.67
N ALA A 76 11.90 -8.41 1.92
CA ALA A 76 10.54 -8.71 2.31
C ALA A 76 10.10 -10.01 1.63
N ARG A 77 9.01 -10.58 2.11
CA ARG A 77 8.41 -11.78 1.51
C ARG A 77 7.36 -11.39 0.47
N TRP A 78 6.64 -10.31 0.72
CA TRP A 78 5.55 -9.87 -0.16
C TRP A 78 5.58 -8.37 -0.38
N VAL A 79 5.07 -7.95 -1.55
CA VAL A 79 4.62 -6.59 -1.78
C VAL A 79 3.10 -6.62 -1.83
N VAL A 80 2.48 -5.80 -1.01
CA VAL A 80 1.02 -5.61 -1.01
C VAL A 80 0.73 -4.33 -1.77
N HIS A 81 0.15 -4.46 -2.96
CA HIS A 81 -0.16 -3.32 -3.82
C HIS A 81 -1.55 -2.80 -3.49
N THR A 82 -1.68 -1.52 -3.23
CA THR A 82 -2.97 -0.87 -3.02
C THR A 82 -3.04 0.44 -3.79
N VAL A 83 -4.26 0.86 -4.11
CA VAL A 83 -4.51 2.10 -4.86
C VAL A 83 -5.29 3.05 -3.97
N GLY A 84 -4.71 4.21 -3.72
CA GLY A 84 -5.37 5.28 -2.99
C GLY A 84 -6.09 6.24 -3.92
N PRO A 85 -6.97 7.09 -3.36
CA PRO A 85 -7.67 8.10 -4.14
C PRO A 85 -6.78 9.30 -4.47
N VAL A 86 -7.16 10.05 -5.51
CA VAL A 86 -6.57 11.35 -5.84
C VAL A 86 -7.15 12.40 -4.90
N TRP A 87 -6.29 13.32 -4.42
CA TRP A 87 -6.73 14.43 -3.56
C TRP A 87 -7.63 15.37 -4.34
N PRO A 88 -8.87 15.60 -3.88
CA PRO A 88 -9.80 16.48 -4.59
C PRO A 88 -9.74 17.95 -4.14
N GLY A 89 -8.84 18.29 -3.21
CA GLY A 89 -8.86 19.54 -2.50
C GLY A 89 -9.67 19.45 -1.20
N PRO A 90 -9.58 20.44 -0.29
CA PRO A 90 -10.31 20.41 0.97
C PRO A 90 -11.83 20.50 0.76
N GLY A 91 -12.60 19.87 1.65
CA GLY A 91 -14.08 19.92 1.64
C GLY A 91 -14.71 18.54 1.79
N ALA A 92 -16.02 18.48 1.48
CA ALA A 92 -16.81 17.24 1.65
C ALA A 92 -16.33 16.09 0.76
N GLU A 93 -15.86 16.39 -0.44
CA GLU A 93 -15.31 15.38 -1.35
C GLU A 93 -14.07 14.72 -0.75
N ALA A 94 -13.24 15.49 -0.03
CA ALA A 94 -12.07 14.96 0.66
C ALA A 94 -12.49 13.98 1.75
N ASP A 95 -13.56 14.25 2.48
CA ASP A 95 -14.05 13.35 3.52
C ASP A 95 -14.50 12.01 2.94
N ALA A 96 -15.22 12.03 1.81
CA ALA A 96 -15.64 10.82 1.12
C ALA A 96 -14.43 10.01 0.62
N ARG A 97 -13.45 10.67 0.02
CA ARG A 97 -12.24 9.99 -0.47
C ARG A 97 -11.31 9.53 0.65
N ARG A 98 -11.38 10.19 1.81
CA ARG A 98 -10.62 9.74 2.99
C ARG A 98 -11.07 8.35 3.44
N GLU A 99 -12.36 8.01 3.27
CA GLU A 99 -12.83 6.65 3.52
C GLU A 99 -12.19 5.64 2.54
N LEU A 100 -12.00 6.03 1.28
CA LEU A 100 -11.29 5.18 0.31
C LEU A 100 -9.82 5.02 0.69
N LEU A 101 -9.18 6.08 1.17
CA LEU A 101 -7.80 6.01 1.64
C LEU A 101 -7.70 5.10 2.87
N ARG A 102 -8.62 5.24 3.83
CA ARG A 102 -8.69 4.34 4.99
C ARG A 102 -8.88 2.90 4.54
N GLY A 103 -9.75 2.68 3.55
CA GLY A 103 -9.97 1.37 2.93
C GLY A 103 -8.70 0.77 2.35
N ALA A 104 -7.88 1.58 1.68
CA ALA A 104 -6.61 1.13 1.11
C ALA A 104 -5.67 0.61 2.21
N TYR A 105 -5.55 1.32 3.31
CA TYR A 105 -4.75 0.85 4.45
C TYR A 105 -5.35 -0.38 5.13
N ARG A 106 -6.67 -0.39 5.33
CA ARG A 106 -7.36 -1.50 5.99
C ARG A 106 -7.24 -2.79 5.19
N THR A 107 -7.49 -2.75 3.88
CA THR A 107 -7.38 -3.93 3.02
C THR A 107 -5.94 -4.41 2.91
N SER A 108 -4.97 -3.49 2.87
CA SER A 108 -3.55 -3.83 2.82
C SER A 108 -3.12 -4.56 4.10
N LEU A 109 -3.47 -4.03 5.26
CA LEU A 109 -3.12 -4.64 6.55
C LEU A 109 -3.84 -5.98 6.74
N GLY A 110 -5.10 -6.07 6.33
CA GLY A 110 -5.86 -7.31 6.38
C GLY A 110 -5.25 -8.40 5.50
N LEU A 111 -4.84 -8.04 4.29
CA LEU A 111 -4.19 -8.98 3.38
C LEU A 111 -2.84 -9.44 3.93
N ALA A 112 -2.02 -8.51 4.44
CA ALA A 112 -0.74 -8.85 5.06
C ALA A 112 -0.93 -9.83 6.23
N ALA A 113 -1.94 -9.61 7.06
CA ALA A 113 -2.27 -10.50 8.17
C ALA A 113 -2.66 -11.90 7.67
N ARG A 114 -3.48 -11.99 6.62
CA ARG A 114 -3.88 -13.28 6.02
C ARG A 114 -2.69 -14.04 5.43
N LEU A 115 -1.69 -13.31 4.92
CA LEU A 115 -0.46 -13.92 4.40
C LEU A 115 0.48 -14.39 5.51
N GLY A 116 0.24 -14.00 6.75
CA GLY A 116 1.08 -14.35 7.88
C GLY A 116 2.23 -13.38 8.15
N ALA A 117 2.13 -12.16 7.66
CA ALA A 117 3.16 -11.14 7.90
C ALA A 117 3.16 -10.72 9.37
N ALA A 118 4.32 -10.78 10.00
CA ALA A 118 4.53 -10.30 11.37
C ALA A 118 4.94 -8.82 11.41
N SER A 119 5.42 -8.30 10.30
CA SER A 119 5.86 -6.91 10.18
C SER A 119 5.46 -6.35 8.82
N VAL A 120 5.04 -5.08 8.79
CA VAL A 120 4.56 -4.42 7.58
C VAL A 120 5.10 -2.99 7.55
N ALA A 121 5.64 -2.58 6.42
CA ALA A 121 6.01 -1.19 6.17
C ALA A 121 4.94 -0.51 5.32
N LEU A 122 4.45 0.64 5.76
CA LEU A 122 3.41 1.42 5.09
C LEU A 122 3.97 2.73 4.56
N PRO A 123 3.73 3.08 3.29
CA PRO A 123 4.02 4.41 2.79
C PRO A 123 2.86 5.36 3.07
N ALA A 124 3.05 6.66 2.80
CA ALA A 124 1.96 7.63 2.79
C ALA A 124 1.21 7.50 1.46
N VAL A 125 0.24 6.60 1.41
CA VAL A 125 -0.55 6.34 0.20
C VAL A 125 -1.25 7.60 -0.27
N SER A 126 -1.29 7.82 -1.57
CA SER A 126 -1.86 9.01 -2.24
C SER A 126 -1.08 10.31 -2.05
N ALA A 127 -0.02 10.34 -1.23
CA ALA A 127 0.71 11.57 -0.93
C ALA A 127 1.69 12.00 -2.03
N GLY A 128 2.00 11.12 -2.97
CA GLY A 128 2.86 11.44 -4.11
C GLY A 128 2.11 12.17 -5.21
N VAL A 129 2.10 11.57 -6.42
CA VAL A 129 1.42 12.16 -7.61
C VAL A 129 -0.08 12.40 -7.42
N TYR A 130 -0.73 11.66 -6.52
CA TYR A 130 -2.15 11.87 -6.25
C TYR A 130 -2.41 13.09 -5.35
N GLY A 131 -1.36 13.72 -4.83
CA GLY A 131 -1.44 15.03 -4.19
C GLY A 131 -2.04 15.09 -2.81
N TRP A 132 -2.31 13.96 -2.17
CA TRP A 132 -2.86 13.94 -0.81
C TRP A 132 -1.88 14.58 0.17
N PRO A 133 -2.33 15.45 1.10
CA PRO A 133 -1.44 16.00 2.11
C PRO A 133 -0.75 14.89 2.91
N ALA A 134 0.58 14.90 2.96
CA ALA A 134 1.37 13.81 3.52
C ALA A 134 1.08 13.55 5.00
N ASP A 135 0.89 14.61 5.77
CA ASP A 135 0.58 14.51 7.20
C ASP A 135 -0.83 13.92 7.43
N ASP A 136 -1.82 14.26 6.61
CA ASP A 136 -3.16 13.68 6.69
C ASP A 136 -3.11 12.20 6.28
N ALA A 137 -2.40 11.86 5.21
CA ALA A 137 -2.24 10.47 4.78
C ALA A 137 -1.55 9.63 5.87
N ALA A 138 -0.52 10.16 6.51
CA ALA A 138 0.16 9.50 7.62
C ALA A 138 -0.76 9.31 8.82
N ALA A 139 -1.59 10.30 9.14
CA ALA A 139 -2.55 10.21 10.23
C ALA A 139 -3.60 9.12 9.97
N VAL A 140 -4.08 9.01 8.73
CA VAL A 140 -5.03 7.95 8.34
C VAL A 140 -4.37 6.58 8.46
N ALA A 141 -3.10 6.45 8.02
CA ALA A 141 -2.36 5.19 8.14
C ALA A 141 -2.21 4.77 9.59
N LEU A 142 -1.81 5.70 10.45
CA LEU A 142 -1.61 5.44 11.88
C LEU A 142 -2.92 5.02 12.56
N ALA A 143 -3.99 5.77 12.33
CA ALA A 143 -5.30 5.46 12.92
C ALA A 143 -5.80 4.10 12.45
N THR A 144 -5.63 3.76 11.18
CA THR A 144 -6.05 2.47 10.63
C THR A 144 -5.23 1.32 11.21
N ALA A 145 -3.92 1.51 11.38
CA ALA A 145 -3.06 0.51 12.00
C ALA A 145 -3.47 0.25 13.45
N GLU A 146 -3.82 1.29 14.20
CA GLU A 146 -4.30 1.18 15.58
C GLU A 146 -5.65 0.42 15.65
N GLU A 147 -6.57 0.69 14.72
CA GLU A 147 -7.84 -0.03 14.62
C GLU A 147 -7.60 -1.52 14.34
N THR A 148 -6.66 -1.84 13.45
CA THR A 148 -6.32 -3.21 13.09
C THR A 148 -5.77 -3.96 14.30
N ASP A 149 -4.93 -3.31 15.10
CA ASP A 149 -4.41 -3.87 16.34
C ASP A 149 -5.53 -4.19 17.32
N ALA A 150 -6.52 -3.34 17.43
CA ALA A 150 -7.63 -3.51 18.37
C ALA A 150 -8.62 -4.60 17.93
N ALA A 151 -8.59 -5.02 16.67
CA ALA A 151 -9.51 -6.03 16.16
C ALA A 151 -9.15 -7.42 16.69
N PRO A 152 -10.14 -8.24 17.12
CA PRO A 152 -9.87 -9.61 17.56
C PRO A 152 -9.24 -10.43 16.43
N GLY A 153 -8.18 -11.17 16.76
CA GLY A 153 -7.50 -12.05 15.82
C GLY A 153 -6.46 -11.39 14.92
N THR A 154 -6.16 -10.13 15.15
CA THR A 154 -5.11 -9.42 14.41
C THR A 154 -3.82 -9.30 15.22
#